data_519c57f7a499dbfbf49176fa802fbe5e
#
_entry.id   519c57f7a499dbfbf49176fa802fbe5e
#
_cell.length_a   1.000
_cell.length_b   1.000
_cell.length_c   1.000
_cell.angle_alpha   90.00
_cell.angle_beta   90.00
_cell.angle_gamma   90.00
#
_symmetry.space_group_name_H-M   'P 1'
#
loop_
_entity.id
_entity.type
_entity.pdbx_description
1 polymer ?
#
loop_
_entity_poly.entity_id
_entity_poly.type
_entity_poly.pdbx_seq_one_letter_code
_entity_poly.pdbx_strand_id
1 'polypeptide(L)'
;ATWMASGTIPMIIYYGLKIISPRYFLVTACFVCSITALACGTSWGTIGSLGVAFIGIASGLGIPLGPAAGAIVAGAYFGDKLSPLSDIPNLASVTAGSNLFDHIKHTLWSGIPAWLIGLVIYFFMGLKYGDREFNRENVQLIASTLEKNFHFNLLLLLPIIIVFYYAFTKKPTIPGMMVSSLAATILAVIYQKTSLVSVAQAMNSGYAAQTGVTMVDGLLSRGGLMSMMETQLVAFAAFSFGGIMQKTGMLAAILEKIMKFAREVWSLVLTTIGTAILSALITGSSYLAMIIPAELLGEAYKKKGLAAKNLSRIIDEAGGIIVPLIPWSMAGVYVTGTLGVPVLSYLPWAFSNYLAVIILAI
;
A
#
# COMPACT_ATOMS: atom_id res chain seq x y z
N ALA A 1 -10.85 9.65 7.51
CA ALA A 1 -12.05 10.24 8.11
C ALA A 1 -12.26 11.68 7.62
N THR A 2 -11.31 12.62 7.80
CA THR A 2 -11.49 14.04 7.38
C THR A 2 -11.77 14.22 5.89
N TRP A 3 -11.11 13.46 5.01
CA TRP A 3 -11.37 13.48 3.56
C TRP A 3 -12.75 12.90 3.19
N MET A 4 -13.31 12.04 4.03
CA MET A 4 -14.72 11.59 3.90
C MET A 4 -15.65 12.73 4.30
N ALA A 5 -15.46 13.30 5.48
CA ALA A 5 -16.29 14.38 6.02
C ALA A 5 -16.29 15.63 5.14
N SER A 6 -15.16 15.96 4.51
CA SER A 6 -15.05 17.10 3.59
C SER A 6 -15.73 16.89 2.24
N GLY A 7 -16.06 15.64 1.88
CA GLY A 7 -16.56 15.30 0.54
C GLY A 7 -15.47 15.06 -0.50
N THR A 8 -14.18 15.11 -0.13
CA THR A 8 -13.04 14.86 -1.04
C THR A 8 -13.11 13.43 -1.61
N ILE A 9 -13.18 12.39 -0.75
CA ILE A 9 -13.32 11.00 -1.20
C ILE A 9 -14.66 10.76 -1.91
N PRO A 10 -15.81 11.18 -1.38
CA PRO A 10 -17.09 11.11 -2.10
C PRO A 10 -17.04 11.69 -3.51
N MET A 11 -16.38 12.87 -3.69
CA MET A 11 -16.19 13.48 -4.98
C MET A 11 -15.34 12.61 -5.93
N ILE A 12 -14.24 12.02 -5.44
CA ILE A 12 -13.41 11.13 -6.26
C ILE A 12 -14.20 9.90 -6.67
N ILE A 13 -14.99 9.32 -5.76
CA ILE A 13 -15.86 8.18 -6.07
C ILE A 13 -16.87 8.57 -7.14
N TYR A 14 -17.57 9.70 -6.97
CA TYR A 14 -18.58 10.18 -7.93
C TYR A 14 -18.02 10.35 -9.34
N TYR A 15 -16.93 11.09 -9.50
CA TYR A 15 -16.31 11.28 -10.81
C TYR A 15 -15.64 10.01 -11.32
N GLY A 16 -15.04 9.20 -10.43
CA GLY A 16 -14.45 7.92 -10.78
C GLY A 16 -15.47 6.95 -11.37
N LEU A 17 -16.68 6.86 -10.80
CA LEU A 17 -17.79 6.07 -11.33
C LEU A 17 -18.27 6.53 -12.71
N LYS A 18 -18.14 7.83 -13.01
CA LYS A 18 -18.51 8.38 -14.32
C LYS A 18 -17.44 8.20 -15.41
N ILE A 19 -16.17 8.17 -15.01
CA ILE A 19 -15.03 8.19 -15.94
C ILE A 19 -14.42 6.82 -16.16
N ILE A 20 -14.33 6.00 -15.08
CA ILE A 20 -13.60 4.73 -15.11
C ILE A 20 -14.51 3.61 -15.58
N SER A 21 -14.19 3.03 -16.73
CA SER A 21 -14.85 1.82 -17.19
C SER A 21 -14.44 0.60 -16.35
N PRO A 22 -15.38 -0.30 -16.00
CA PRO A 22 -15.08 -1.56 -15.29
C PRO A 22 -13.99 -2.39 -15.96
N ARG A 23 -13.96 -2.37 -17.29
CA ARG A 23 -12.98 -3.08 -18.13
C ARG A 23 -11.52 -2.69 -17.84
N TYR A 24 -11.28 -1.43 -17.54
CA TYR A 24 -9.92 -0.92 -17.32
C TYR A 24 -9.64 -0.59 -15.86
N PHE A 25 -10.59 -0.83 -14.97
CA PHE A 25 -10.51 -0.43 -13.58
C PHE A 25 -9.25 -0.94 -12.87
N LEU A 26 -8.96 -2.26 -12.97
CA LEU A 26 -7.81 -2.86 -12.26
C LEU A 26 -6.47 -2.27 -12.74
N VAL A 27 -6.33 -2.09 -14.05
CA VAL A 27 -5.13 -1.45 -14.64
C VAL A 27 -5.01 -0.01 -14.16
N THR A 28 -6.12 0.75 -14.21
CA THR A 28 -6.15 2.15 -13.78
C THR A 28 -5.80 2.28 -12.29
N ALA A 29 -6.38 1.44 -11.44
CA ALA A 29 -6.12 1.46 -10.00
C ALA A 29 -4.65 1.15 -9.70
N CYS A 30 -4.09 0.09 -10.31
CA CYS A 30 -2.68 -0.24 -10.14
C CYS A 30 -1.77 0.90 -10.65
N PHE A 31 -2.01 1.41 -11.85
CA PHE A 31 -1.19 2.44 -12.48
C PHE A 31 -1.21 3.77 -11.70
N VAL A 32 -2.40 4.24 -11.32
CA VAL A 32 -2.56 5.50 -10.57
C VAL A 32 -1.95 5.37 -9.17
N CYS A 33 -2.16 4.24 -8.48
CA CYS A 33 -1.51 4.00 -7.19
C CYS A 33 0.02 3.93 -7.32
N SER A 34 0.55 3.40 -8.43
CA SER A 34 2.00 3.37 -8.68
C SER A 34 2.58 4.77 -8.82
N ILE A 35 1.96 5.62 -9.64
CA ILE A 35 2.43 7.00 -9.83
C ILE A 35 2.32 7.79 -8.53
N THR A 36 1.22 7.62 -7.80
CA THR A 36 1.00 8.34 -6.55
C THR A 36 2.02 7.93 -5.49
N ALA A 37 2.25 6.63 -5.31
CA ALA A 37 3.22 6.14 -4.34
C ALA A 37 4.66 6.54 -4.71
N LEU A 38 5.00 6.52 -6.01
CA LEU A 38 6.29 7.01 -6.50
C LEU A 38 6.49 8.50 -6.19
N ALA A 39 5.46 9.32 -6.39
CA ALA A 39 5.51 10.75 -6.14
C ALA A 39 5.55 11.08 -4.64
N CYS A 40 4.72 10.40 -3.83
CA CYS A 40 4.60 10.67 -2.40
C CYS A 40 5.62 9.93 -1.53
N GLY A 41 6.27 8.89 -2.05
CA GLY A 41 7.23 8.07 -1.30
C GLY A 41 6.58 7.28 -0.17
N THR A 42 5.31 6.84 -0.35
CA THR A 42 4.63 6.05 0.66
C THR A 42 3.51 5.19 0.07
N SER A 43 3.62 3.87 0.25
CA SER A 43 2.54 2.93 -0.07
C SER A 43 1.34 3.11 0.86
N TRP A 44 1.58 3.31 2.15
CA TRP A 44 0.52 3.47 3.14
C TRP A 44 -0.30 4.74 2.90
N GLY A 45 0.36 5.87 2.62
CA GLY A 45 -0.33 7.11 2.27
C GLY A 45 -1.20 6.98 1.02
N THR A 46 -0.70 6.28 0.01
CA THR A 46 -1.44 6.01 -1.23
C THR A 46 -2.65 5.11 -0.99
N ILE A 47 -2.48 4.01 -0.23
CA ILE A 47 -3.56 3.09 0.13
C ILE A 47 -4.62 3.81 0.97
N GLY A 48 -4.20 4.58 1.98
CA GLY A 48 -5.11 5.31 2.87
C GLY A 48 -5.85 6.48 2.23
N SER A 49 -5.42 6.94 1.08
CA SER A 49 -6.06 8.02 0.31
C SER A 49 -6.76 7.49 -0.94
N LEU A 50 -6.05 7.35 -2.04
CA LEU A 50 -6.61 6.89 -3.31
C LEU A 50 -7.06 5.43 -3.27
N GLY A 51 -6.38 4.56 -2.50
CA GLY A 51 -6.80 3.17 -2.34
C GLY A 51 -8.22 3.04 -1.81
N VAL A 52 -8.58 3.83 -0.79
CA VAL A 52 -9.94 3.87 -0.25
C VAL A 52 -10.94 4.35 -1.29
N ALA A 53 -10.60 5.37 -2.08
CA ALA A 53 -11.46 5.86 -3.15
C ALA A 53 -11.66 4.79 -4.25
N PHE A 54 -10.59 4.10 -4.66
CA PHE A 54 -10.69 3.02 -5.63
C PHE A 54 -11.52 1.83 -5.12
N ILE A 55 -11.43 1.47 -3.83
CA ILE A 55 -12.33 0.46 -3.24
C ILE A 55 -13.79 0.90 -3.33
N GLY A 56 -14.08 2.18 -3.09
CA GLY A 56 -15.41 2.75 -3.27
C GLY A 56 -15.90 2.63 -4.72
N ILE A 57 -15.05 3.00 -5.68
CA ILE A 57 -15.35 2.88 -7.12
C ILE A 57 -15.55 1.40 -7.51
N ALA A 58 -14.68 0.49 -7.04
CA ALA A 58 -14.81 -0.95 -7.32
C ALA A 58 -16.16 -1.50 -6.86
N SER A 59 -16.55 -1.18 -5.62
CA SER A 59 -17.84 -1.58 -5.07
C SER A 59 -19.00 -1.05 -5.90
N GLY A 60 -18.94 0.22 -6.30
CA GLY A 60 -19.98 0.83 -7.16
C GLY A 60 -20.04 0.22 -8.55
N LEU A 61 -18.91 -0.17 -9.13
CA LEU A 61 -18.82 -0.84 -10.41
C LEU A 61 -19.13 -2.36 -10.35
N GLY A 62 -19.41 -2.93 -9.16
CA GLY A 62 -19.64 -4.36 -8.97
C GLY A 62 -18.38 -5.22 -9.18
N ILE A 63 -17.19 -4.62 -9.06
CA ILE A 63 -15.91 -5.34 -9.17
C ILE A 63 -15.60 -6.00 -7.84
N PRO A 64 -15.22 -7.29 -7.82
CA PRO A 64 -14.85 -7.97 -6.58
C PRO A 64 -13.71 -7.23 -5.85
N LEU A 65 -13.87 -7.02 -4.52
CA LEU A 65 -12.94 -6.20 -3.75
C LEU A 65 -11.55 -6.84 -3.59
N GLY A 66 -11.44 -8.16 -3.64
CA GLY A 66 -10.15 -8.86 -3.58
C GLY A 66 -9.21 -8.44 -4.73
N PRO A 67 -9.59 -8.64 -6.00
CA PRO A 67 -8.82 -8.15 -7.15
C PRO A 67 -8.57 -6.64 -7.14
N ALA A 68 -9.56 -5.84 -6.72
CA ALA A 68 -9.40 -4.38 -6.61
C ALA A 68 -8.31 -4.01 -5.57
N ALA A 69 -8.39 -4.58 -4.38
CA ALA A 69 -7.40 -4.37 -3.32
C ALA A 69 -6.02 -4.90 -3.74
N GLY A 70 -5.95 -6.05 -4.42
CA GLY A 70 -4.71 -6.59 -4.96
C GLY A 70 -4.04 -5.65 -5.95
N ALA A 71 -4.79 -5.06 -6.87
CA ALA A 71 -4.28 -4.08 -7.83
C ALA A 71 -3.80 -2.78 -7.16
N ILE A 72 -4.53 -2.30 -6.15
CA ILE A 72 -4.16 -1.12 -5.35
C ILE A 72 -2.86 -1.37 -4.59
N VAL A 73 -2.75 -2.51 -3.88
CA VAL A 73 -1.56 -2.89 -3.11
C VAL A 73 -0.37 -3.07 -4.04
N ALA A 74 -0.55 -3.80 -5.14
CA ALA A 74 0.50 -4.01 -6.14
C ALA A 74 1.05 -2.70 -6.70
N GLY A 75 0.16 -1.76 -7.03
CA GLY A 75 0.55 -0.46 -7.53
C GLY A 75 1.24 0.40 -6.47
N ALA A 76 0.67 0.48 -5.27
CA ALA A 76 1.21 1.30 -4.20
C ALA A 76 2.61 0.85 -3.78
N TYR A 77 2.84 -0.45 -3.60
CA TYR A 77 4.15 -0.98 -3.24
C TYR A 77 5.17 -0.91 -4.37
N PHE A 78 4.73 -1.05 -5.63
CA PHE A 78 5.61 -0.83 -6.79
C PHE A 78 6.11 0.61 -6.85
N GLY A 79 5.23 1.60 -6.70
CA GLY A 79 5.63 3.01 -6.74
C GLY A 79 6.53 3.39 -5.57
N ASP A 80 6.21 2.90 -4.38
CA ASP A 80 6.93 3.17 -3.14
C ASP A 80 8.40 2.76 -3.21
N LYS A 81 8.68 1.51 -3.63
CA LYS A 81 10.05 0.99 -3.75
C LYS A 81 10.94 1.72 -4.77
N LEU A 82 10.36 2.42 -5.71
CA LEU A 82 11.09 3.20 -6.72
C LEU A 82 11.22 4.68 -6.34
N SER A 83 10.58 5.10 -5.25
CA SER A 83 10.62 6.49 -4.81
C SER A 83 11.87 6.79 -3.98
N PRO A 84 12.69 7.77 -4.36
CA PRO A 84 13.80 8.19 -3.52
C PRO A 84 13.36 8.87 -2.22
N LEU A 85 12.08 9.16 -2.07
CA LEU A 85 11.47 9.75 -0.88
C LEU A 85 11.00 8.69 0.12
N SER A 86 10.89 7.44 -0.30
CA SER A 86 10.42 6.33 0.54
C SER A 86 11.50 5.88 1.54
N ASP A 87 11.05 5.53 2.72
CA ASP A 87 11.90 4.94 3.76
C ASP A 87 12.38 3.52 3.41
N ILE A 88 11.59 2.75 2.64
CA ILE A 88 11.90 1.37 2.26
C ILE A 88 13.17 1.26 1.40
N PRO A 89 13.28 1.88 0.21
CA PRO A 89 14.50 1.83 -0.58
C PRO A 89 15.68 2.56 0.10
N ASN A 90 15.42 3.60 0.88
CA ASN A 90 16.45 4.26 1.67
C ASN A 90 17.05 3.29 2.71
N LEU A 91 16.22 2.59 3.47
CA LEU A 91 16.67 1.59 4.44
C LEU A 91 17.41 0.45 3.76
N ALA A 92 16.86 -0.13 2.70
CA ALA A 92 17.48 -1.22 1.97
C ALA A 92 18.87 -0.85 1.44
N SER A 93 19.02 0.38 0.88
CA SER A 93 20.29 0.85 0.38
C SER A 93 21.31 1.07 1.50
N VAL A 94 20.94 1.74 2.58
CA VAL A 94 21.83 2.02 3.72
C VAL A 94 22.27 0.73 4.40
N THR A 95 21.34 -0.18 4.67
CA THR A 95 21.63 -1.44 5.37
C THR A 95 22.56 -2.36 4.56
N ALA A 96 22.39 -2.41 3.25
CA ALA A 96 23.28 -3.16 2.36
C ALA A 96 24.60 -2.45 2.04
N GLY A 97 24.74 -1.17 2.39
CA GLY A 97 25.90 -0.35 2.03
C GLY A 97 25.93 0.06 0.55
N SER A 98 24.76 0.24 -0.08
CA SER A 98 24.60 0.66 -1.48
C SER A 98 24.25 2.15 -1.57
N ASN A 99 24.54 2.77 -2.73
CA ASN A 99 23.96 4.07 -3.03
C ASN A 99 22.48 3.93 -3.40
N LEU A 100 21.64 4.87 -2.92
CA LEU A 100 20.19 4.84 -3.14
C LEU A 100 19.81 4.81 -4.63
N PHE A 101 20.45 5.65 -5.45
CA PHE A 101 20.11 5.71 -6.88
C PHE A 101 20.58 4.47 -7.64
N ASP A 102 21.71 3.86 -7.23
CA ASP A 102 22.17 2.58 -7.79
C ASP A 102 21.22 1.45 -7.40
N HIS A 103 20.74 1.46 -6.16
CA HIS A 103 19.68 0.55 -5.69
C HIS A 103 18.42 0.69 -6.55
N ILE A 104 17.86 1.91 -6.67
CA ILE A 104 16.63 2.15 -7.46
C ILE A 104 16.81 1.71 -8.91
N LYS A 105 17.92 2.09 -9.57
CA LYS A 105 18.20 1.65 -10.94
C LYS A 105 18.27 0.13 -11.06
N HIS A 106 18.83 -0.52 -10.05
CA HIS A 106 18.96 -1.98 -10.06
C HIS A 106 17.62 -2.68 -9.81
N THR A 107 16.77 -2.11 -8.96
CA THR A 107 15.41 -2.60 -8.68
C THR A 107 14.48 -2.49 -9.90
N LEU A 108 14.74 -1.58 -10.85
CA LEU A 108 13.99 -1.52 -12.11
C LEU A 108 14.06 -2.80 -12.92
N TRP A 109 15.17 -3.57 -12.86
CA TRP A 109 15.35 -4.79 -13.64
C TRP A 109 14.38 -5.92 -13.27
N SER A 110 14.00 -6.04 -12.01
CA SER A 110 13.00 -7.00 -11.54
C SER A 110 11.62 -6.37 -11.43
N GLY A 111 11.56 -5.14 -10.94
CA GLY A 111 10.33 -4.44 -10.64
C GLY A 111 9.50 -4.08 -11.87
N ILE A 112 10.12 -3.52 -12.93
CA ILE A 112 9.37 -3.16 -14.15
C ILE A 112 8.77 -4.39 -14.83
N PRO A 113 9.52 -5.49 -15.09
CA PRO A 113 8.92 -6.69 -15.67
C PRO A 113 7.78 -7.25 -14.82
N ALA A 114 7.94 -7.35 -13.50
CA ALA A 114 6.89 -7.81 -12.59
C ALA A 114 5.63 -6.95 -12.66
N TRP A 115 5.81 -5.63 -12.69
CA TRP A 115 4.71 -4.68 -12.78
C TRP A 115 4.00 -4.74 -14.14
N LEU A 116 4.74 -4.79 -15.25
CA LEU A 116 4.17 -4.90 -16.59
C LEU A 116 3.38 -6.19 -16.75
N ILE A 117 3.93 -7.33 -16.29
CA ILE A 117 3.20 -8.62 -16.30
C ILE A 117 1.92 -8.48 -15.46
N GLY A 118 2.02 -7.88 -14.28
CA GLY A 118 0.86 -7.60 -13.43
C GLY A 118 -0.20 -6.76 -14.13
N LEU A 119 0.19 -5.67 -14.81
CA LEU A 119 -0.73 -4.83 -15.59
C LEU A 119 -1.41 -5.61 -16.73
N VAL A 120 -0.66 -6.46 -17.44
CA VAL A 120 -1.21 -7.31 -18.50
C VAL A 120 -2.24 -8.28 -17.93
N ILE A 121 -1.94 -8.92 -16.80
CA ILE A 121 -2.89 -9.80 -16.12
C ILE A 121 -4.14 -9.02 -15.69
N TYR A 122 -4.00 -7.84 -15.08
CA TYR A 122 -5.12 -6.99 -14.70
C TYR A 122 -5.96 -6.54 -15.90
N PHE A 123 -5.31 -6.29 -17.04
CA PHE A 123 -6.02 -5.98 -18.29
C PHE A 123 -6.93 -7.13 -18.72
N PHE A 124 -6.41 -8.37 -18.83
CA PHE A 124 -7.21 -9.53 -19.21
C PHE A 124 -8.29 -9.85 -18.18
N MET A 125 -8.01 -9.69 -16.89
CA MET A 125 -9.02 -9.83 -15.85
C MET A 125 -10.13 -8.77 -15.98
N GLY A 126 -9.75 -7.54 -16.28
CA GLY A 126 -10.70 -6.44 -16.49
C GLY A 126 -11.67 -6.68 -17.65
N LEU A 127 -11.23 -7.36 -18.71
CA LEU A 127 -12.11 -7.73 -19.83
C LEU A 127 -13.32 -8.54 -19.36
N LYS A 128 -13.13 -9.47 -18.42
CA LYS A 128 -14.22 -10.27 -17.84
C LYS A 128 -15.24 -9.45 -17.04
N TYR A 129 -14.82 -8.30 -16.49
CA TYR A 129 -15.73 -7.40 -15.77
C TYR A 129 -16.47 -6.45 -16.69
N GLY A 130 -15.89 -6.14 -17.87
CA GLY A 130 -16.55 -5.32 -18.89
C GLY A 130 -17.72 -6.01 -19.58
N ASP A 131 -17.72 -7.34 -19.65
CA ASP A 131 -18.75 -8.15 -20.31
C ASP A 131 -19.92 -8.55 -19.37
N ARG A 132 -19.78 -8.29 -18.06
CA ARG A 132 -20.89 -8.47 -17.11
C ARG A 132 -21.90 -7.36 -17.34
N GLU A 133 -23.20 -7.68 -17.18
CA GLU A 133 -24.23 -6.66 -17.14
C GLU A 133 -23.85 -5.61 -16.09
N PHE A 134 -23.39 -4.49 -16.62
CA PHE A 134 -23.01 -3.35 -15.83
C PHE A 134 -24.26 -2.87 -15.09
N ASN A 135 -24.29 -3.02 -13.79
CA ASN A 135 -25.44 -2.62 -13.00
C ASN A 135 -25.49 -1.07 -12.95
N ARG A 136 -25.96 -0.50 -14.07
CA ARG A 136 -26.12 0.96 -14.24
C ARG A 136 -26.97 1.56 -13.13
N GLU A 137 -27.94 0.80 -12.62
CA GLU A 137 -28.80 1.24 -11.53
C GLU A 137 -28.02 1.48 -10.25
N ASN A 138 -27.12 0.57 -9.87
CA ASN A 138 -26.27 0.75 -8.67
C ASN A 138 -25.33 1.96 -8.82
N VAL A 139 -24.72 2.12 -10.00
CA VAL A 139 -23.85 3.28 -10.26
C VAL A 139 -24.65 4.58 -10.20
N GLN A 140 -25.82 4.62 -10.80
CA GLN A 140 -26.70 5.79 -10.76
C GLN A 140 -27.18 6.06 -9.33
N LEU A 141 -27.55 5.00 -8.59
CA LEU A 141 -27.99 5.12 -7.20
C LEU A 141 -26.88 5.73 -6.33
N ILE A 142 -25.65 5.19 -6.44
CA ILE A 142 -24.51 5.72 -5.68
C ILE A 142 -24.21 7.15 -6.09
N ALA A 143 -24.12 7.43 -7.40
CA ALA A 143 -23.80 8.75 -7.90
C ALA A 143 -24.86 9.80 -7.48
N SER A 144 -26.15 9.49 -7.64
CA SER A 144 -27.23 10.39 -7.23
C SER A 144 -27.30 10.60 -5.72
N THR A 145 -27.01 9.53 -4.93
CA THR A 145 -26.95 9.64 -3.47
C THR A 145 -25.79 10.52 -3.03
N LEU A 146 -24.62 10.37 -3.64
CA LEU A 146 -23.45 11.21 -3.35
C LEU A 146 -23.73 12.69 -3.72
N GLU A 147 -24.31 12.93 -4.90
CA GLU A 147 -24.65 14.28 -5.38
C GLU A 147 -25.70 14.98 -4.48
N LYS A 148 -26.63 14.20 -3.94
CA LYS A 148 -27.66 14.71 -3.01
C LYS A 148 -27.10 15.07 -1.64
N ASN A 149 -26.11 14.30 -1.14
CA ASN A 149 -25.61 14.42 0.23
C ASN A 149 -24.33 15.27 0.34
N PHE A 150 -23.64 15.53 -0.77
CA PHE A 150 -22.38 16.28 -0.76
C PHE A 150 -22.39 17.42 -1.77
N HIS A 151 -21.89 18.56 -1.36
CA HIS A 151 -21.68 19.71 -2.25
C HIS A 151 -20.30 19.59 -2.91
N PHE A 152 -20.24 19.25 -4.21
CA PHE A 152 -19.01 19.10 -4.95
C PHE A 152 -18.49 20.43 -5.51
N ASN A 153 -17.18 20.68 -5.28
CA ASN A 153 -16.48 21.83 -5.81
C ASN A 153 -14.99 21.46 -5.99
N LEU A 154 -14.31 22.12 -6.93
CA LEU A 154 -12.88 21.90 -7.17
C LEU A 154 -12.02 22.17 -5.93
N LEU A 155 -12.46 23.01 -4.99
CA LEU A 155 -11.78 23.23 -3.71
C LEU A 155 -11.62 21.96 -2.87
N LEU A 156 -12.48 20.95 -3.07
CA LEU A 156 -12.35 19.66 -2.40
C LEU A 156 -11.13 18.84 -2.85
N LEU A 157 -10.45 19.27 -3.92
CA LEU A 157 -9.15 18.70 -4.32
C LEU A 157 -7.98 19.28 -3.50
N LEU A 158 -8.19 20.38 -2.77
CA LEU A 158 -7.13 21.03 -1.99
C LEU A 158 -6.38 20.08 -1.04
N PRO A 159 -7.05 19.17 -0.27
CA PRO A 159 -6.35 18.23 0.57
C PRO A 159 -5.40 17.31 -0.22
N ILE A 160 -5.79 16.89 -1.42
CA ILE A 160 -4.97 16.06 -2.31
C ILE A 160 -3.79 16.87 -2.84
N ILE A 161 -4.05 18.09 -3.30
CA ILE A 161 -3.01 19.00 -3.82
C ILE A 161 -1.95 19.27 -2.76
N ILE A 162 -2.34 19.45 -1.49
CA ILE A 162 -1.41 19.65 -0.38
C ILE A 162 -0.48 18.42 -0.22
N VAL A 163 -1.02 17.21 -0.25
CA VAL A 163 -0.20 15.98 -0.14
C VAL A 163 0.79 15.90 -1.29
N PHE A 164 0.34 16.12 -2.53
CA PHE A 164 1.23 16.14 -3.70
C PHE A 164 2.26 17.26 -3.64
N TYR A 165 1.89 18.46 -3.18
CA TYR A 165 2.82 19.58 -3.01
C TYR A 165 3.95 19.22 -2.03
N TYR A 166 3.63 18.62 -0.86
CA TYR A 166 4.64 18.16 0.08
C TYR A 166 5.54 17.08 -0.52
N ALA A 167 4.96 16.15 -1.26
CA ALA A 167 5.70 15.09 -1.94
C ALA A 167 6.68 15.66 -2.99
N PHE A 168 6.20 16.49 -3.93
CA PHE A 168 7.04 17.06 -4.98
C PHE A 168 8.10 18.02 -4.46
N THR A 169 7.83 18.72 -3.35
CA THR A 169 8.80 19.62 -2.71
C THR A 169 9.74 18.92 -1.72
N LYS A 170 9.67 17.58 -1.65
CA LYS A 170 10.51 16.74 -0.75
C LYS A 170 10.39 17.15 0.74
N LYS A 171 9.25 17.66 1.15
CA LYS A 171 8.95 18.01 2.54
C LYS A 171 8.50 16.78 3.31
N PRO A 172 8.66 16.75 4.66
CA PRO A 172 8.25 15.62 5.48
C PRO A 172 6.78 15.26 5.27
N THR A 173 6.48 13.97 5.04
CA THR A 173 5.15 13.48 4.69
C THR A 173 4.13 13.66 5.82
N ILE A 174 4.54 13.42 7.08
CA ILE A 174 3.65 13.50 8.24
C ILE A 174 3.06 14.91 8.41
N PRO A 175 3.86 16.01 8.44
CA PRO A 175 3.30 17.37 8.43
C PRO A 175 2.40 17.64 7.24
N GLY A 176 2.73 17.13 6.04
CA GLY A 176 1.89 17.26 4.85
C GLY A 176 0.51 16.62 5.03
N MET A 177 0.45 15.43 5.58
CA MET A 177 -0.81 14.74 5.90
C MET A 177 -1.61 15.49 6.97
N MET A 178 -0.95 16.04 8.00
CA MET A 178 -1.61 16.85 9.03
C MET A 178 -2.23 18.12 8.45
N VAL A 179 -1.48 18.86 7.64
CA VAL A 179 -1.99 20.09 6.96
C VAL A 179 -3.14 19.75 6.02
N SER A 180 -3.03 18.65 5.27
CA SER A 180 -4.11 18.15 4.40
C SER A 180 -5.36 17.77 5.20
N SER A 181 -5.19 17.12 6.35
CA SER A 181 -6.30 16.77 7.24
C SER A 181 -6.97 18.02 7.83
N LEU A 182 -6.19 19.03 8.22
CA LEU A 182 -6.71 20.32 8.68
C LEU A 182 -7.48 21.06 7.56
N ALA A 183 -6.94 21.10 6.35
CA ALA A 183 -7.61 21.68 5.21
C ALA A 183 -8.95 20.97 4.93
N ALA A 184 -8.96 19.63 4.97
CA ALA A 184 -10.18 18.84 4.84
C ALA A 184 -11.18 19.14 5.97
N THR A 185 -10.72 19.32 7.21
CA THR A 185 -11.59 19.73 8.34
C THR A 185 -12.25 21.08 8.10
N ILE A 186 -11.48 22.06 7.63
CA ILE A 186 -12.00 23.39 7.29
C ILE A 186 -13.05 23.29 6.18
N LEU A 187 -12.78 22.52 5.13
CA LEU A 187 -13.72 22.29 4.03
C LEU A 187 -14.98 21.56 4.49
N ALA A 188 -14.87 20.58 5.41
CA ALA A 188 -16.03 19.91 5.97
C ALA A 188 -16.95 20.87 6.73
N VAL A 189 -16.39 21.79 7.50
CA VAL A 189 -17.16 22.77 8.26
C VAL A 189 -17.77 23.84 7.34
N ILE A 190 -16.98 24.42 6.44
CA ILE A 190 -17.40 25.55 5.61
C ILE A 190 -18.30 25.08 4.45
N TYR A 191 -17.88 24.06 3.72
CA TYR A 191 -18.55 23.60 2.49
C TYR A 191 -19.67 22.61 2.74
N GLN A 192 -19.39 21.57 3.58
CA GLN A 192 -20.40 20.54 3.87
C GLN A 192 -21.28 20.92 5.06
N LYS A 193 -21.04 22.08 5.70
CA LYS A 193 -21.77 22.57 6.87
C LYS A 193 -21.81 21.55 8.03
N THR A 194 -20.81 20.70 8.10
CA THR A 194 -20.66 19.68 9.16
C THR A 194 -20.21 20.37 10.44
N SER A 195 -20.79 20.04 11.59
CA SER A 195 -20.35 20.63 12.87
C SER A 195 -18.92 20.22 13.19
N LEU A 196 -18.17 21.10 13.85
CA LEU A 196 -16.79 20.80 14.26
C LEU A 196 -16.73 19.56 15.19
N VAL A 197 -17.75 19.38 16.02
CA VAL A 197 -17.89 18.21 16.91
C VAL A 197 -18.03 16.93 16.09
N SER A 198 -18.85 16.93 15.03
CA SER A 198 -19.02 15.77 14.16
C SER A 198 -17.73 15.44 13.41
N VAL A 199 -16.96 16.45 12.98
CA VAL A 199 -15.65 16.21 12.36
C VAL A 199 -14.66 15.64 13.37
N ALA A 200 -14.62 16.14 14.59
CA ALA A 200 -13.78 15.60 15.66
C ALA A 200 -14.15 14.15 16.01
N GLN A 201 -15.43 13.83 16.07
CA GLN A 201 -15.92 12.46 16.23
C GLN A 201 -15.50 11.57 15.07
N ALA A 202 -15.62 12.05 13.82
CA ALA A 202 -15.16 11.33 12.64
C ALA A 202 -13.64 11.09 12.69
N MET A 203 -12.84 12.04 13.17
CA MET A 203 -11.39 11.85 13.34
C MET A 203 -11.08 10.76 14.37
N ASN A 204 -11.83 10.68 15.45
CA ASN A 204 -11.63 9.68 16.50
C ASN A 204 -12.19 8.31 16.10
N SER A 205 -13.49 8.22 15.85
CA SER A 205 -14.24 6.96 15.70
C SER A 205 -14.49 6.55 14.25
N GLY A 206 -14.14 7.40 13.28
CA GLY A 206 -14.45 7.21 11.86
C GLY A 206 -15.64 8.04 11.41
N TYR A 207 -15.67 8.29 10.10
CA TYR A 207 -16.84 8.92 9.49
C TYR A 207 -18.01 7.94 9.44
N ALA A 208 -19.14 8.31 9.96
CA ALA A 208 -20.37 7.54 9.91
C ALA A 208 -21.34 8.20 8.94
N ALA A 209 -21.48 7.64 7.75
CA ALA A 209 -22.41 8.14 6.75
C ALA A 209 -23.85 7.79 7.12
N GLN A 210 -24.77 8.70 6.85
CA GLN A 210 -26.20 8.55 7.04
C GLN A 210 -26.94 9.06 5.80
N THR A 211 -26.68 8.43 4.66
CA THR A 211 -27.25 8.83 3.37
C THR A 211 -28.64 8.20 3.15
N GLY A 212 -29.03 7.23 3.97
CA GLY A 212 -30.25 6.44 3.82
C GLY A 212 -30.13 5.32 2.79
N VAL A 213 -28.98 5.14 2.18
CA VAL A 213 -28.69 4.02 1.25
C VAL A 213 -27.57 3.17 1.87
N THR A 214 -27.92 2.00 2.38
CA THR A 214 -27.02 1.10 3.11
C THR A 214 -25.69 0.84 2.37
N MET A 215 -25.76 0.68 1.04
CA MET A 215 -24.59 0.46 0.21
C MET A 215 -23.64 1.67 0.26
N VAL A 216 -24.15 2.89 0.18
CA VAL A 216 -23.35 4.13 0.22
C VAL A 216 -22.83 4.38 1.63
N ASP A 217 -23.67 4.13 2.62
CA ASP A 217 -23.26 4.26 4.03
C ASP A 217 -22.12 3.31 4.38
N GLY A 218 -22.18 2.06 3.92
CA GLY A 218 -21.08 1.09 4.09
C GLY A 218 -19.79 1.46 3.35
N LEU A 219 -19.91 2.16 2.22
CA LEU A 219 -18.74 2.65 1.47
C LEU A 219 -18.02 3.80 2.18
N LEU A 220 -18.78 4.72 2.74
CA LEU A 220 -18.26 5.97 3.31
C LEU A 220 -17.92 5.85 4.81
N SER A 221 -18.55 4.93 5.54
CA SER A 221 -18.34 4.76 6.99
C SER A 221 -17.03 4.05 7.27
N ARG A 222 -15.92 4.82 7.28
CA ARG A 222 -14.55 4.31 7.44
C ARG A 222 -13.62 5.29 8.12
N GLY A 223 -12.47 4.77 8.55
CA GLY A 223 -11.37 5.55 9.10
C GLY A 223 -11.51 5.84 10.59
N GLY A 224 -10.85 6.91 11.03
CA GLY A 224 -10.75 7.29 12.45
C GLY A 224 -9.53 6.69 13.15
N LEU A 225 -9.07 7.35 14.22
CA LEU A 225 -7.91 6.90 14.99
C LEU A 225 -8.17 5.53 15.64
N MET A 226 -9.41 5.30 16.12
CA MET A 226 -9.77 4.04 16.77
C MET A 226 -9.68 2.83 15.83
N SER A 227 -9.95 3.00 14.54
CA SER A 227 -9.81 1.91 13.56
C SER A 227 -8.36 1.44 13.37
N MET A 228 -7.38 2.26 13.78
CA MET A 228 -5.96 1.91 13.73
C MET A 228 -5.45 1.25 15.02
N MET A 229 -6.27 1.13 16.06
CA MET A 229 -5.84 0.55 17.35
C MET A 229 -5.47 -0.92 17.23
N GLU A 230 -6.23 -1.70 16.44
CA GLU A 230 -5.87 -3.09 16.15
C GLU A 230 -4.52 -3.19 15.43
N THR A 231 -4.29 -2.30 14.46
CA THR A 231 -3.00 -2.22 13.75
C THR A 231 -1.86 -1.92 14.72
N GLN A 232 -2.05 -1.00 15.66
CA GLN A 232 -1.05 -0.67 16.68
C GLN A 232 -0.81 -1.85 17.64
N LEU A 233 -1.87 -2.53 18.08
CA LEU A 233 -1.74 -3.70 18.95
C LEU A 233 -0.96 -4.82 18.27
N VAL A 234 -1.27 -5.12 17.00
CA VAL A 234 -0.52 -6.10 16.21
C VAL A 234 0.93 -5.67 16.02
N ALA A 235 1.19 -4.37 15.79
CA ALA A 235 2.54 -3.84 15.68
C ALA A 235 3.34 -4.06 16.98
N PHE A 236 2.78 -3.74 18.14
CA PHE A 236 3.43 -3.97 19.43
C PHE A 236 3.68 -5.46 19.68
N ALA A 237 2.70 -6.31 19.40
CA ALA A 237 2.86 -7.77 19.56
C ALA A 237 3.94 -8.33 18.62
N ALA A 238 3.94 -7.93 17.35
CA ALA A 238 4.92 -8.36 16.35
C ALA A 238 6.34 -7.90 16.71
N PHE A 239 6.52 -6.63 17.10
CA PHE A 239 7.83 -6.14 17.54
C PHE A 239 8.32 -6.81 18.81
N SER A 240 7.42 -7.04 19.78
CA SER A 240 7.77 -7.75 21.01
C SER A 240 8.21 -9.18 20.72
N PHE A 241 7.45 -9.90 19.89
CA PHE A 241 7.78 -11.25 19.46
C PHE A 241 9.11 -11.30 18.69
N GLY A 242 9.25 -10.43 17.67
CA GLY A 242 10.48 -10.31 16.89
C GLY A 242 11.69 -9.97 17.76
N GLY A 243 11.54 -9.06 18.72
CA GLY A 243 12.58 -8.69 19.69
C GLY A 243 12.99 -9.86 20.59
N ILE A 244 12.03 -10.65 21.07
CA ILE A 244 12.31 -11.87 21.86
C ILE A 244 13.08 -12.88 20.99
N MET A 245 12.61 -13.18 19.78
CA MET A 245 13.25 -14.10 18.85
C MET A 245 14.71 -13.69 18.53
N GLN A 246 14.94 -12.39 18.36
CA GLN A 246 16.27 -11.84 18.11
C GLN A 246 17.17 -11.92 19.34
N LYS A 247 16.70 -11.49 20.51
CA LYS A 247 17.48 -11.45 21.76
C LYS A 247 17.79 -12.84 22.32
N THR A 248 16.91 -13.81 22.15
CA THR A 248 17.13 -15.20 22.58
C THR A 248 18.03 -16.01 21.64
N GLY A 249 18.39 -15.45 20.48
CA GLY A 249 19.17 -16.14 19.46
C GLY A 249 18.39 -17.19 18.66
N MET A 250 17.08 -17.35 18.90
CA MET A 250 16.25 -18.32 18.17
C MET A 250 16.25 -18.03 16.67
N LEU A 251 16.10 -16.74 16.31
CA LEU A 251 16.13 -16.31 14.92
C LEU A 251 17.49 -16.62 14.28
N ALA A 252 18.59 -16.31 14.98
CA ALA A 252 19.95 -16.60 14.51
C ALA A 252 20.17 -18.10 14.30
N ALA A 253 19.70 -18.95 15.23
CA ALA A 253 19.83 -20.41 15.12
C ALA A 253 19.06 -20.98 13.91
N ILE A 254 17.89 -20.45 13.59
CA ILE A 254 17.12 -20.85 12.40
C ILE A 254 17.88 -20.43 11.13
N LEU A 255 18.33 -19.18 11.08
CA LEU A 255 18.98 -18.59 9.92
C LEU A 255 20.38 -19.18 9.66
N GLU A 256 21.12 -19.57 10.70
CA GLU A 256 22.42 -20.23 10.57
C GLU A 256 22.32 -21.55 9.77
N LYS A 257 21.24 -22.29 9.95
CA LYS A 257 21.00 -23.50 9.15
C LYS A 257 20.79 -23.19 7.68
N ILE A 258 20.08 -22.08 7.39
CA ILE A 258 19.82 -21.64 6.01
C ILE A 258 21.10 -21.12 5.36
N MET A 259 21.96 -20.41 6.11
CA MET A 259 23.24 -19.89 5.62
C MET A 259 24.19 -20.97 5.13
N LYS A 260 24.09 -22.22 5.63
CA LYS A 260 24.91 -23.35 5.16
C LYS A 260 24.70 -23.66 3.67
N PHE A 261 23.58 -23.24 3.08
CA PHE A 261 23.29 -23.41 1.65
C PHE A 261 23.90 -22.31 0.77
N ALA A 262 24.38 -21.21 1.34
CA ALA A 262 24.93 -20.04 0.63
C ALA A 262 26.38 -20.27 0.12
N ARG A 263 26.59 -21.31 -0.68
CA ARG A 263 27.93 -21.68 -1.19
C ARG A 263 28.27 -21.00 -2.52
N GLU A 264 27.35 -21.03 -3.48
CA GLU A 264 27.46 -20.43 -4.80
C GLU A 264 26.68 -19.11 -4.89
N VAL A 265 26.88 -18.31 -5.95
CA VAL A 265 26.21 -17.02 -6.10
C VAL A 265 24.68 -17.20 -6.13
N TRP A 266 24.18 -18.12 -6.93
CA TRP A 266 22.74 -18.38 -7.05
C TRP A 266 22.13 -18.87 -5.72
N SER A 267 22.84 -19.76 -5.01
CA SER A 267 22.37 -20.26 -3.71
C SER A 267 22.41 -19.16 -2.63
N LEU A 268 23.38 -18.24 -2.70
CA LEU A 268 23.43 -17.05 -1.85
C LEU A 268 22.22 -16.15 -2.08
N VAL A 269 21.84 -15.90 -3.35
CA VAL A 269 20.63 -15.13 -3.70
C VAL A 269 19.39 -15.82 -3.14
N LEU A 270 19.18 -17.11 -3.38
CA LEU A 270 18.03 -17.85 -2.85
C LEU A 270 18.00 -17.87 -1.32
N THR A 271 19.17 -18.03 -0.69
CA THR A 271 19.30 -17.96 0.78
C THR A 271 18.90 -16.59 1.30
N THR A 272 19.29 -15.51 0.62
CA THR A 272 18.92 -14.14 0.99
C THR A 272 17.41 -13.92 0.86
N ILE A 273 16.80 -14.36 -0.24
CA ILE A 273 15.34 -14.31 -0.45
C ILE A 273 14.64 -15.10 0.67
N GLY A 274 15.04 -16.34 0.91
CA GLY A 274 14.45 -17.18 1.96
C GLY A 274 14.58 -16.56 3.36
N THR A 275 15.75 -15.99 3.67
CA THR A 275 16.00 -15.31 4.95
C THR A 275 15.12 -14.07 5.10
N ALA A 276 14.98 -13.25 4.05
CA ALA A 276 14.14 -12.06 4.07
C ALA A 276 12.66 -12.41 4.26
N ILE A 277 12.14 -13.38 3.50
CA ILE A 277 10.76 -13.84 3.62
C ILE A 277 10.50 -14.44 5.00
N LEU A 278 11.40 -15.30 5.50
CA LEU A 278 11.25 -15.91 6.83
C LEU A 278 11.28 -14.85 7.93
N SER A 279 12.19 -13.88 7.83
CA SER A 279 12.22 -12.74 8.76
C SER A 279 10.93 -11.92 8.71
N ALA A 280 10.37 -11.68 7.51
CA ALA A 280 9.08 -11.02 7.34
C ALA A 280 7.93 -11.81 8.00
N LEU A 281 7.88 -13.12 7.80
CA LEU A 281 6.85 -14.00 8.38
C LEU A 281 6.93 -14.06 9.91
N ILE A 282 8.14 -14.10 10.47
CA ILE A 282 8.35 -14.18 11.92
C ILE A 282 8.11 -12.84 12.59
N THR A 283 8.64 -11.75 12.03
CA THR A 283 8.64 -10.45 12.69
C THR A 283 7.44 -9.58 12.30
N GLY A 284 6.76 -9.87 11.19
CA GLY A 284 5.69 -9.04 10.63
C GLY A 284 6.14 -7.63 10.19
N SER A 285 7.45 -7.38 10.12
CA SER A 285 8.05 -6.06 9.89
C SER A 285 8.90 -6.03 8.63
N SER A 286 8.62 -5.10 7.73
CA SER A 286 9.46 -4.84 6.55
C SER A 286 10.88 -4.44 6.93
N TYR A 287 11.03 -3.63 7.99
CA TYR A 287 12.34 -3.16 8.42
C TYR A 287 13.24 -4.31 8.88
N LEU A 288 12.76 -5.18 9.78
CA LEU A 288 13.52 -6.33 10.25
C LEU A 288 13.76 -7.35 9.13
N ALA A 289 12.82 -7.52 8.23
CA ALA A 289 12.97 -8.39 7.06
C ALA A 289 14.06 -7.93 6.08
N MET A 290 14.43 -6.64 6.11
CA MET A 290 15.55 -6.11 5.34
C MET A 290 16.85 -6.09 6.13
N ILE A 291 16.82 -5.66 7.40
CA ILE A 291 18.02 -5.51 8.24
C ILE A 291 18.68 -6.86 8.52
N ILE A 292 17.89 -7.85 8.95
CA ILE A 292 18.43 -9.14 9.37
C ILE A 292 19.21 -9.86 8.25
N PRO A 293 18.68 -10.07 7.04
CA PRO A 293 19.45 -10.72 5.98
C PRO A 293 20.66 -9.89 5.53
N ALA A 294 20.58 -8.54 5.58
CA ALA A 294 21.71 -7.69 5.25
C ALA A 294 22.88 -7.85 6.23
N GLU A 295 22.59 -7.87 7.53
CA GLU A 295 23.61 -8.10 8.58
C GLU A 295 24.24 -9.49 8.49
N LEU A 296 23.41 -10.52 8.25
CA LEU A 296 23.89 -11.90 8.22
C LEU A 296 24.68 -12.27 6.96
N LEU A 297 24.26 -11.74 5.80
CA LEU A 297 24.77 -12.18 4.50
C LEU A 297 25.64 -11.12 3.79
N GLY A 298 25.68 -9.89 4.29
CA GLY A 298 26.43 -8.80 3.66
C GLY A 298 27.90 -9.13 3.43
N GLU A 299 28.58 -9.75 4.38
CA GLU A 299 29.97 -10.19 4.25
C GLU A 299 30.15 -11.30 3.19
N ALA A 300 29.15 -12.18 3.02
CA ALA A 300 29.18 -13.20 1.97
C ALA A 300 29.12 -12.60 0.57
N TYR A 301 28.31 -11.54 0.38
CA TYR A 301 28.26 -10.78 -0.89
C TYR A 301 29.61 -10.13 -1.19
N LYS A 302 30.24 -9.48 -0.21
CA LYS A 302 31.57 -8.87 -0.37
C LYS A 302 32.64 -9.93 -0.74
N LYS A 303 32.68 -11.06 -0.05
CA LYS A 303 33.60 -12.17 -0.32
C LYS A 303 33.44 -12.75 -1.73
N LYS A 304 32.23 -12.74 -2.27
CA LYS A 304 31.93 -13.18 -3.64
C LYS A 304 32.14 -12.09 -4.69
N GLY A 305 32.59 -10.88 -4.31
CA GLY A 305 32.80 -9.74 -5.23
C GLY A 305 31.51 -9.16 -5.78
N LEU A 306 30.36 -9.41 -5.13
CA LEU A 306 29.08 -8.90 -5.55
C LEU A 306 28.88 -7.46 -5.08
N ALA A 307 28.39 -6.58 -5.96
CA ALA A 307 28.09 -5.20 -5.62
C ALA A 307 26.94 -5.12 -4.58
N ALA A 308 27.04 -4.18 -3.63
CA ALA A 308 26.07 -3.97 -2.57
C ALA A 308 24.62 -3.77 -3.07
N LYS A 309 24.44 -3.21 -4.27
CA LYS A 309 23.13 -3.05 -4.92
C LYS A 309 22.42 -4.38 -5.20
N ASN A 310 23.14 -5.50 -5.34
CA ASN A 310 22.51 -6.82 -5.47
C ASN A 310 21.82 -7.22 -4.18
N LEU A 311 22.51 -7.07 -3.05
CA LEU A 311 21.92 -7.35 -1.73
C LEU A 311 20.75 -6.40 -1.44
N SER A 312 20.93 -5.08 -1.66
CA SER A 312 19.88 -4.10 -1.37
C SER A 312 18.59 -4.36 -2.16
N ARG A 313 18.70 -4.74 -3.45
CA ARG A 313 17.54 -5.11 -4.26
C ARG A 313 16.82 -6.34 -3.69
N ILE A 314 17.58 -7.38 -3.32
CA ILE A 314 17.00 -8.63 -2.84
C ILE A 314 16.25 -8.43 -1.52
N ILE A 315 16.85 -7.72 -0.57
CA ILE A 315 16.21 -7.48 0.73
C ILE A 315 14.98 -6.56 0.62
N ASP A 316 14.99 -5.61 -0.29
CA ASP A 316 13.83 -4.77 -0.57
C ASP A 316 12.68 -5.59 -1.18
N GLU A 317 12.96 -6.34 -2.25
CA GLU A 317 11.91 -7.07 -2.96
C GLU A 317 11.40 -8.30 -2.19
N ALA A 318 12.27 -9.03 -1.49
CA ALA A 318 11.85 -10.19 -0.71
C ALA A 318 11.42 -9.84 0.72
N GLY A 319 11.94 -8.76 1.30
CA GLY A 319 11.63 -8.34 2.67
C GLY A 319 10.64 -7.18 2.75
N GLY A 320 10.73 -6.19 1.83
CA GLY A 320 9.88 -5.01 1.85
C GLY A 320 8.51 -5.22 1.22
N ILE A 321 8.49 -5.75 -0.02
CA ILE A 321 7.26 -5.80 -0.84
C ILE A 321 6.32 -6.95 -0.45
N ILE A 322 6.86 -8.05 0.10
CA ILE A 322 6.06 -9.25 0.44
C ILE A 322 5.20 -9.04 1.71
N VAL A 323 5.61 -8.12 2.59
CA VAL A 323 5.01 -7.95 3.92
C VAL A 323 3.50 -7.64 3.88
N PRO A 324 2.95 -6.83 2.96
CA PRO A 324 1.50 -6.62 2.92
C PRO A 324 0.70 -7.88 2.58
N LEU A 325 1.35 -8.95 2.13
CA LEU A 325 0.72 -10.24 1.84
C LEU A 325 0.69 -11.18 3.06
N ILE A 326 1.25 -10.76 4.19
CA ILE A 326 1.28 -11.53 5.44
C ILE A 326 0.15 -11.04 6.36
N PRO A 327 -0.84 -11.88 6.70
CA PRO A 327 -2.04 -11.43 7.43
C PRO A 327 -1.77 -10.79 8.79
N TRP A 328 -0.74 -11.25 9.51
CA TRP A 328 -0.34 -10.77 10.84
C TRP A 328 0.76 -9.71 10.81
N SER A 329 1.18 -9.28 9.64
CA SER A 329 2.14 -8.18 9.54
C SER A 329 1.48 -6.83 9.77
N MET A 330 2.27 -5.84 10.17
CA MET A 330 1.79 -4.46 10.30
C MET A 330 1.15 -3.95 9.00
N ALA A 331 1.79 -4.23 7.86
CA ALA A 331 1.30 -3.79 6.57
C ALA A 331 0.00 -4.51 6.17
N GLY A 332 -0.10 -5.83 6.40
CA GLY A 332 -1.32 -6.60 6.14
C GLY A 332 -2.50 -6.15 6.98
N VAL A 333 -2.27 -5.91 8.28
CA VAL A 333 -3.31 -5.39 9.18
C VAL A 333 -3.71 -3.97 8.79
N TYR A 334 -2.74 -3.10 8.45
CA TYR A 334 -3.02 -1.76 7.96
C TYR A 334 -3.89 -1.76 6.70
N VAL A 335 -3.52 -2.56 5.69
CA VAL A 335 -4.29 -2.68 4.44
C VAL A 335 -5.70 -3.17 4.71
N THR A 336 -5.83 -4.22 5.53
CA THR A 336 -7.15 -4.78 5.90
C THR A 336 -8.01 -3.74 6.61
N GLY A 337 -7.47 -3.06 7.61
CA GLY A 337 -8.21 -2.03 8.36
C GLY A 337 -8.58 -0.81 7.51
N THR A 338 -7.72 -0.46 6.54
CA THR A 338 -7.93 0.71 5.69
C THR A 338 -8.89 0.44 4.53
N LEU A 339 -8.70 -0.67 3.81
CA LEU A 339 -9.51 -1.01 2.64
C LEU A 339 -10.76 -1.83 2.99
N GLY A 340 -10.81 -2.42 4.20
CA GLY A 340 -11.88 -3.32 4.60
C GLY A 340 -11.85 -4.66 3.84
N VAL A 341 -10.69 -5.07 3.33
CA VAL A 341 -10.50 -6.31 2.55
C VAL A 341 -9.44 -7.16 3.24
N PRO A 342 -9.77 -8.38 3.72
CA PRO A 342 -8.81 -9.26 4.37
C PRO A 342 -7.64 -9.62 3.46
N VAL A 343 -6.45 -9.81 4.03
CA VAL A 343 -5.22 -10.14 3.28
C VAL A 343 -5.42 -11.35 2.37
N LEU A 344 -6.01 -12.43 2.88
CA LEU A 344 -6.23 -13.66 2.10
C LEU A 344 -7.12 -13.44 0.87
N SER A 345 -7.98 -12.42 0.88
CA SER A 345 -8.84 -12.08 -0.26
C SER A 345 -8.09 -11.36 -1.37
N TYR A 346 -7.09 -10.53 -1.06
CA TYR A 346 -6.33 -9.80 -2.07
C TYR A 346 -4.96 -10.41 -2.41
N LEU A 347 -4.42 -11.26 -1.54
CA LEU A 347 -3.13 -11.92 -1.73
C LEU A 347 -2.99 -12.57 -3.12
N PRO A 348 -3.96 -13.36 -3.63
CA PRO A 348 -3.82 -13.99 -4.94
C PRO A 348 -3.74 -13.00 -6.10
N TRP A 349 -4.14 -11.75 -5.87
CA TRP A 349 -4.30 -10.73 -6.88
C TRP A 349 -3.24 -9.62 -6.84
N ALA A 350 -2.35 -9.60 -5.86
CA ALA A 350 -1.25 -8.63 -5.75
C ALA A 350 -0.04 -9.08 -6.59
N PHE A 351 -0.23 -9.18 -7.92
CA PHE A 351 0.71 -9.84 -8.84
C PHE A 351 2.12 -9.30 -8.78
N SER A 352 2.31 -7.99 -8.84
CA SER A 352 3.66 -7.41 -8.86
C SER A 352 4.46 -7.67 -7.59
N ASN A 353 3.79 -7.90 -6.45
CA ASN A 353 4.47 -8.17 -5.19
C ASN A 353 5.22 -9.51 -5.22
N TYR A 354 4.57 -10.60 -5.63
CA TYR A 354 5.24 -11.90 -5.68
C TYR A 354 5.97 -12.17 -6.99
N LEU A 355 5.53 -11.58 -8.12
CA LEU A 355 6.27 -11.70 -9.37
C LEU A 355 7.65 -11.06 -9.30
N ALA A 356 7.79 -9.94 -8.57
CA ALA A 356 9.09 -9.32 -8.34
C ALA A 356 10.05 -10.29 -7.64
N VAL A 357 9.58 -11.02 -6.62
CA VAL A 357 10.40 -12.03 -5.91
C VAL A 357 10.74 -13.22 -6.82
N ILE A 358 9.82 -13.66 -7.67
CA ILE A 358 10.07 -14.75 -8.63
C ILE A 358 11.13 -14.34 -9.66
N ILE A 359 10.98 -13.15 -10.24
CA ILE A 359 11.94 -12.62 -11.23
C ILE A 359 13.33 -12.38 -10.60
N LEU A 360 13.36 -12.04 -9.32
CA LEU A 360 14.59 -11.86 -8.56
C LEU A 360 15.40 -13.17 -8.43
N ALA A 361 14.71 -14.31 -8.40
CA ALA A 361 15.34 -15.63 -8.26
C ALA A 361 15.89 -16.21 -9.59
N ILE A 362 15.53 -15.59 -10.73
CA ILE A 362 15.99 -15.94 -12.08
C ILE A 362 17.22 -15.11 -12.47
#